data_b3ef9ea479ad23d52cdb1efba5ae8d5d
#
_entry.id   b3ef9ea479ad23d52cdb1efba5ae8d5d
#
_cell.length_a   1.000
_cell.length_b   1.000
_cell.length_c   1.000
_cell.angle_alpha   90.00
_cell.angle_beta   90.00
_cell.angle_gamma   90.00
#
_symmetry.space_group_name_H-M   'P 1'
#
loop_
_entity.id
_entity.type
_entity.pdbx_description
1 polymer ?
#
loop_
_entity_poly.entity_id
_entity_poly.type
_entity_poly.pdbx_seq_one_letter_code
_entity_poly.pdbx_strand_id
1 'polypeptide(L)'
;FGPWFETDDCPASKGNTGYIVLPPQEKGGTSYTANWQWGIGMGANAQEKEAGWYFIQYMTNKANEPIIGTFHGGAGRLSTWENDAYTSTLNPEYVSATLESMKTVRTSVVPVQDFNKYALEIMDVILRIHSGASSADATAEGNANFKNM
;
A
#
# COMPACT_ATOMS: atom_id res chain seq x y z
N PHE A 1 0.78 -0.05 6.79
CA PHE A 1 1.35 0.67 7.95
C PHE A 1 0.31 0.99 9.04
N GLY A 2 -0.99 1.05 8.74
CA GLY A 2 -2.02 1.41 9.71
C GLY A 2 -1.91 0.67 11.05
N PRO A 3 -1.89 -0.67 11.09
CA PRO A 3 -1.76 -1.41 12.33
C PRO A 3 -0.47 -1.15 13.11
N TRP A 4 0.61 -0.79 12.41
CA TRP A 4 1.87 -0.45 13.08
C TRP A 4 1.76 0.80 13.93
N PHE A 5 0.97 1.79 13.50
CA PHE A 5 0.75 3.01 14.31
C PHE A 5 0.03 2.74 15.63
N GLU A 6 -0.58 1.56 15.79
CA GLU A 6 -1.26 1.12 17.02
C GLU A 6 -0.37 0.24 17.93
N THR A 7 0.91 0.05 17.57
CA THR A 7 1.86 -0.75 18.36
C THR A 7 2.66 0.10 19.34
N ASP A 8 3.36 -0.57 20.24
CA ASP A 8 4.26 0.08 21.22
C ASP A 8 5.48 0.75 20.57
N ASP A 9 5.80 0.41 19.30
CA ASP A 9 6.84 1.06 18.53
C ASP A 9 6.48 2.51 18.15
N CYS A 10 5.19 2.85 18.19
CA CYS A 10 4.67 4.16 17.85
C CYS A 10 3.83 4.75 18.99
N PRO A 11 4.42 4.97 20.19
CA PRO A 11 3.67 5.32 21.39
C PRO A 11 2.89 6.65 21.29
N ALA A 12 3.33 7.57 20.44
CA ALA A 12 2.65 8.86 20.25
C ALA A 12 1.37 8.74 19.40
N SER A 13 1.29 7.75 18.50
CA SER A 13 0.13 7.52 17.63
C SER A 13 -0.81 6.44 18.13
N LYS A 14 -0.33 5.54 18.99
CA LYS A 14 -1.14 4.45 19.55
C LYS A 14 -2.40 4.99 20.26
N GLY A 15 -3.56 4.58 19.77
CA GLY A 15 -4.86 5.04 20.26
C GLY A 15 -5.22 6.50 19.92
N ASN A 16 -4.37 7.21 19.19
CA ASN A 16 -4.58 8.59 18.75
C ASN A 16 -4.67 8.73 17.23
N THR A 17 -4.74 7.62 16.49
CA THR A 17 -4.81 7.61 15.03
C THR A 17 -6.25 7.42 14.57
N GLY A 18 -6.75 8.35 13.76
CA GLY A 18 -8.01 8.21 13.04
C GLY A 18 -7.78 7.70 11.62
N TYR A 19 -8.71 6.90 11.10
CA TYR A 19 -8.63 6.31 9.76
C TYR A 19 -9.84 6.70 8.93
N ILE A 20 -9.59 7.28 7.78
CA ILE A 20 -10.63 7.71 6.84
C ILE A 20 -10.33 7.24 5.44
N VAL A 21 -11.38 7.11 4.63
CA VAL A 21 -11.22 6.96 3.18
C VAL A 21 -10.67 8.26 2.60
N LEU A 22 -9.74 8.15 1.66
CA LEU A 22 -9.21 9.33 0.96
C LEU A 22 -10.37 10.12 0.35
N PRO A 23 -10.51 11.43 0.62
CA PRO A 23 -11.57 12.22 0.04
C PRO A 23 -11.41 12.32 -1.49
N PRO A 24 -12.52 12.38 -2.24
CA PRO A 24 -12.44 12.61 -3.68
C PRO A 24 -11.91 14.01 -3.99
N GLN A 25 -11.33 14.18 -5.16
CA GLN A 25 -10.81 15.47 -5.64
C GLN A 25 -11.90 16.55 -5.71
N GLU A 26 -13.12 16.16 -6.06
CA GLU A 26 -14.28 17.03 -6.16
C GLU A 26 -15.41 16.52 -5.27
N LYS A 27 -16.20 17.44 -4.69
CA LYS A 27 -17.35 17.09 -3.86
C LYS A 27 -18.35 16.24 -4.64
N GLY A 28 -18.65 15.05 -4.10
CA GLY A 28 -19.56 14.07 -4.74
C GLY A 28 -18.89 13.19 -5.81
N GLY A 29 -17.60 13.38 -6.05
CA GLY A 29 -16.80 12.52 -6.93
C GLY A 29 -16.48 11.16 -6.32
N THR A 30 -15.79 10.33 -7.07
CA THR A 30 -15.30 9.02 -6.60
C THR A 30 -13.90 9.17 -6.01
N SER A 31 -13.71 8.64 -4.81
CA SER A 31 -12.38 8.46 -4.23
C SER A 31 -11.67 7.30 -4.91
N TYR A 32 -10.45 7.49 -5.31
CA TYR A 32 -9.58 6.44 -5.83
C TYR A 32 -8.37 6.28 -4.94
N THR A 33 -8.15 5.06 -4.46
CA THR A 33 -6.99 4.71 -3.65
C THR A 33 -6.03 3.83 -4.44
N ALA A 34 -4.75 3.93 -4.13
CA ALA A 34 -3.74 3.02 -4.66
C ALA A 34 -3.60 1.80 -3.76
N ASN A 35 -3.30 0.65 -4.36
CA ASN A 35 -2.94 -0.55 -3.62
C ASN A 35 -1.50 -0.93 -3.93
N TRP A 36 -0.78 -1.30 -2.89
CA TRP A 36 0.54 -1.89 -2.96
C TRP A 36 0.51 -3.28 -2.34
N GLN A 37 0.87 -4.29 -3.12
CA GLN A 37 0.83 -5.67 -2.70
C GLN A 37 2.25 -6.26 -2.72
N TRP A 38 2.65 -6.88 -1.61
CA TRP A 38 3.84 -7.70 -1.57
C TRP A 38 3.53 -9.09 -2.09
N GLY A 39 4.46 -9.66 -2.85
CA GLY A 39 4.38 -11.04 -3.32
C GLY A 39 5.57 -11.84 -2.84
N ILE A 40 5.37 -13.13 -2.61
CA ILE A 40 6.43 -14.11 -2.37
C ILE A 40 6.69 -14.82 -3.69
N GLY A 41 7.93 -14.83 -4.14
CA GLY A 41 8.36 -15.51 -5.35
C GLY A 41 9.52 -16.46 -5.08
N MET A 42 9.71 -17.39 -5.99
CA MET A 42 10.84 -18.32 -5.97
C MET A 42 11.78 -18.00 -7.15
N GLY A 43 13.07 -17.91 -6.87
CA GLY A 43 14.08 -17.69 -7.90
C GLY A 43 14.15 -18.84 -8.90
N ALA A 44 14.35 -18.54 -10.19
CA ALA A 44 14.45 -19.54 -11.23
C ALA A 44 15.56 -20.59 -10.96
N ASN A 45 16.62 -20.17 -10.28
CA ASN A 45 17.79 -21.00 -9.96
C ASN A 45 17.70 -21.66 -8.56
N ALA A 46 16.54 -21.59 -7.90
CA ALA A 46 16.37 -22.27 -6.60
C ALA A 46 16.65 -23.77 -6.73
N GLN A 47 17.44 -24.31 -5.81
CA GLN A 47 17.79 -25.74 -5.80
C GLN A 47 16.64 -26.58 -5.27
N GLU A 48 16.04 -26.14 -4.15
CA GLU A 48 14.96 -26.85 -3.47
C GLU A 48 13.59 -26.25 -3.86
N LYS A 49 13.21 -26.41 -5.15
CA LYS A 49 11.98 -25.78 -5.68
C LYS A 49 10.70 -26.31 -5.04
N GLU A 50 10.68 -27.60 -4.71
CA GLU A 50 9.51 -28.22 -4.10
C GLU A 50 9.29 -27.67 -2.67
N ALA A 51 10.34 -27.62 -1.86
CA ALA A 51 10.29 -27.01 -0.54
C ALA A 51 9.92 -25.54 -0.59
N GLY A 52 10.48 -24.79 -1.54
CA GLY A 52 10.12 -23.39 -1.79
C GLY A 52 8.65 -23.20 -2.15
N TRP A 53 8.10 -24.10 -2.96
CA TRP A 53 6.69 -24.08 -3.32
C TRP A 53 5.78 -24.38 -2.13
N TYR A 54 6.11 -25.39 -1.31
CA TYR A 54 5.37 -25.66 -0.09
C TYR A 54 5.40 -24.49 0.88
N PHE A 55 6.54 -23.81 1.01
CA PHE A 55 6.65 -22.61 1.84
C PHE A 55 5.71 -21.48 1.32
N ILE A 56 5.72 -21.20 0.01
CA ILE A 56 4.82 -20.22 -0.59
C ILE A 56 3.35 -20.57 -0.32
N GLN A 57 2.97 -21.83 -0.56
CA GLN A 57 1.61 -22.30 -0.28
C GLN A 57 1.24 -22.16 1.19
N TYR A 58 2.15 -22.49 2.11
CA TYR A 58 1.92 -22.35 3.54
C TYR A 58 1.69 -20.89 3.93
N MET A 59 2.54 -19.98 3.44
CA MET A 59 2.46 -18.55 3.76
C MET A 59 1.23 -17.87 3.14
N THR A 60 0.74 -18.36 2.01
CA THR A 60 -0.32 -17.66 1.26
C THR A 60 -1.67 -18.37 1.29
N ASN A 61 -1.81 -19.49 2.02
CA ASN A 61 -3.10 -20.19 2.08
C ASN A 61 -4.12 -19.45 2.94
N LYS A 62 -5.40 -19.75 2.70
CA LYS A 62 -6.54 -19.11 3.36
C LYS A 62 -6.54 -19.29 4.89
N ALA A 63 -5.99 -20.40 5.39
CA ALA A 63 -6.00 -20.69 6.83
C ALA A 63 -4.93 -19.92 7.59
N ASN A 64 -3.75 -19.75 6.99
CA ASN A 64 -2.61 -19.11 7.64
C ASN A 64 -2.55 -17.60 7.44
N GLU A 65 -3.10 -17.08 6.35
CA GLU A 65 -3.03 -15.66 6.05
C GLU A 65 -3.64 -14.75 7.15
N PRO A 66 -4.75 -15.09 7.81
CA PRO A 66 -5.25 -14.30 8.93
C PRO A 66 -4.24 -14.18 10.07
N ILE A 67 -3.52 -15.26 10.36
CA ILE A 67 -2.49 -15.29 11.40
C ILE A 67 -1.30 -14.41 11.00
N ILE A 68 -0.82 -14.58 9.76
CA ILE A 68 0.31 -13.80 9.22
C ILE A 68 -0.05 -12.32 9.13
N GLY A 69 -1.28 -12.00 8.74
CA GLY A 69 -1.80 -10.64 8.64
C GLY A 69 -1.75 -9.88 9.96
N THR A 70 -1.91 -10.55 11.10
CA THR A 70 -1.82 -9.90 12.43
C THR A 70 -0.42 -9.36 12.73
N PHE A 71 0.62 -9.93 12.14
CA PHE A 71 2.01 -9.48 12.35
C PHE A 71 2.43 -8.35 11.40
N HIS A 72 1.85 -8.29 10.19
CA HIS A 72 2.31 -7.38 9.13
C HIS A 72 1.27 -6.34 8.70
N GLY A 73 0.09 -6.39 9.29
CA GLY A 73 -0.90 -5.33 9.17
C GLY A 73 -1.56 -5.17 7.81
N GLY A 74 -1.54 -6.21 6.98
CA GLY A 74 -2.23 -6.16 5.71
C GLY A 74 -2.40 -7.54 5.10
N ALA A 75 -3.63 -8.00 5.01
CA ALA A 75 -3.99 -9.24 4.34
C ALA A 75 -4.22 -9.00 2.84
N GLY A 76 -3.77 -9.91 2.01
CA GLY A 76 -3.95 -9.87 0.56
C GLY A 76 -5.30 -10.43 0.10
N ARG A 77 -5.99 -11.19 0.95
CA ARG A 77 -7.26 -11.82 0.61
C ARG A 77 -8.44 -11.07 1.22
N LEU A 78 -9.47 -10.81 0.42
CA LEU A 78 -10.72 -10.22 0.92
C LEU A 78 -11.34 -11.10 2.02
N SER A 79 -11.29 -12.43 1.88
CA SER A 79 -11.82 -13.35 2.89
C SER A 79 -11.12 -13.26 4.25
N THR A 80 -9.91 -12.71 4.33
CA THR A 80 -9.23 -12.43 5.59
C THR A 80 -9.81 -11.17 6.24
N TRP A 81 -10.15 -10.16 5.45
CA TRP A 81 -10.83 -8.94 5.92
C TRP A 81 -12.29 -9.19 6.34
N GLU A 82 -12.89 -10.30 5.95
CA GLU A 82 -14.21 -10.78 6.37
C GLU A 82 -14.14 -11.73 7.58
N ASN A 83 -12.93 -12.02 8.09
CA ASN A 83 -12.71 -12.94 9.21
C ASN A 83 -12.61 -12.17 10.53
N ASP A 84 -13.58 -12.35 11.41
CA ASP A 84 -13.65 -11.69 12.72
C ASP A 84 -12.41 -11.95 13.57
N ALA A 85 -11.80 -13.13 13.49
CA ALA A 85 -10.58 -13.45 14.24
C ALA A 85 -9.40 -12.56 13.82
N TYR A 86 -9.37 -12.08 12.59
CA TYR A 86 -8.37 -11.13 12.10
C TYR A 86 -8.79 -9.69 12.40
N THR A 87 -10.01 -9.30 12.00
CA THR A 87 -10.45 -7.91 12.07
C THR A 87 -10.63 -7.40 13.50
N SER A 88 -10.96 -8.29 14.45
CA SER A 88 -11.03 -7.93 15.88
C SER A 88 -9.68 -7.56 16.50
N THR A 89 -8.56 -7.89 15.84
CA THR A 89 -7.21 -7.50 16.28
C THR A 89 -6.79 -6.12 15.80
N LEU A 90 -7.61 -5.49 14.95
CA LEU A 90 -7.32 -4.22 14.30
C LEU A 90 -8.23 -3.11 14.81
N ASN A 91 -7.81 -1.86 14.62
CA ASN A 91 -8.67 -0.71 14.86
C ASN A 91 -9.90 -0.78 13.92
N PRO A 92 -11.13 -0.69 14.45
CA PRO A 92 -12.37 -0.79 13.64
C PRO A 92 -12.47 0.27 12.54
N GLU A 93 -12.00 1.48 12.77
CA GLU A 93 -11.97 2.54 11.76
C GLU A 93 -11.00 2.19 10.61
N TYR A 94 -9.85 1.61 10.95
CA TYR A 94 -8.90 1.11 9.95
C TYR A 94 -9.52 0.02 9.09
N VAL A 95 -10.21 -0.94 9.68
CA VAL A 95 -10.91 -2.02 8.94
C VAL A 95 -11.97 -1.43 8.01
N SER A 96 -12.81 -0.55 8.53
CA SER A 96 -13.88 0.09 7.75
C SER A 96 -13.34 0.93 6.60
N ALA A 97 -12.35 1.79 6.85
CA ALA A 97 -11.74 2.63 5.83
C ALA A 97 -11.02 1.79 4.75
N THR A 98 -10.37 0.69 5.15
CA THR A 98 -9.69 -0.22 4.21
C THR A 98 -10.70 -0.93 3.31
N LEU A 99 -11.75 -1.52 3.86
CA LEU A 99 -12.78 -2.21 3.07
C LEU A 99 -13.48 -1.27 2.10
N GLU A 100 -13.78 -0.05 2.52
CA GLU A 100 -14.38 0.94 1.64
C GLU A 100 -13.41 1.38 0.52
N SER A 101 -12.15 1.61 0.86
CA SER A 101 -11.10 1.96 -0.10
C SER A 101 -10.88 0.86 -1.15
N MET A 102 -11.00 -0.40 -0.78
CA MET A 102 -10.86 -1.54 -1.71
C MET A 102 -11.89 -1.55 -2.82
N LYS A 103 -13.06 -0.93 -2.65
CA LYS A 103 -14.10 -0.86 -3.67
C LYS A 103 -13.69 -0.03 -4.90
N THR A 104 -12.80 0.93 -4.71
CA THR A 104 -12.36 1.87 -5.75
C THR A 104 -10.86 1.88 -5.96
N VAL A 105 -10.19 0.81 -5.52
CA VAL A 105 -8.73 0.69 -5.64
C VAL A 105 -8.29 0.65 -7.10
N ARG A 106 -7.17 1.31 -7.38
CA ARG A 106 -6.52 1.28 -8.70
C ARG A 106 -5.05 0.90 -8.54
N THR A 107 -4.48 0.37 -9.60
CA THR A 107 -3.04 0.09 -9.66
C THR A 107 -2.27 1.40 -9.58
N SER A 108 -1.37 1.50 -8.59
CA SER A 108 -0.50 2.67 -8.41
C SER A 108 0.72 2.64 -9.34
N VAL A 109 1.09 1.46 -9.81
CA VAL A 109 2.25 1.27 -10.68
C VAL A 109 1.77 1.10 -12.12
N VAL A 110 2.19 2.00 -12.99
CA VAL A 110 1.97 1.85 -14.43
C VAL A 110 3.05 0.92 -14.96
N PRO A 111 2.71 -0.16 -15.69
CA PRO A 111 3.68 -1.11 -16.24
C PRO A 111 4.39 -0.50 -17.46
N VAL A 112 5.24 0.48 -17.23
CA VAL A 112 6.10 1.09 -18.26
C VAL A 112 7.55 0.73 -17.99
N GLN A 113 8.33 0.68 -19.06
CA GLN A 113 9.77 0.51 -18.94
C GLN A 113 10.35 1.65 -18.09
N ASP A 114 11.32 1.31 -17.26
CA ASP A 114 12.02 2.29 -16.39
C ASP A 114 11.08 3.07 -15.43
N PHE A 115 9.96 2.47 -14.99
CA PHE A 115 9.01 3.10 -14.05
C PHE A 115 9.70 3.84 -12.89
N ASN A 116 10.81 3.29 -12.37
CA ASN A 116 11.54 3.91 -11.26
C ASN A 116 12.09 5.30 -11.60
N LYS A 117 12.45 5.59 -12.85
CA LYS A 117 12.89 6.92 -13.26
C LYS A 117 11.76 7.94 -13.12
N TYR A 118 10.56 7.55 -13.59
CA TYR A 118 9.35 8.39 -13.46
C TYR A 118 8.98 8.61 -12.00
N ALA A 119 9.04 7.55 -11.18
CA ALA A 119 8.74 7.65 -9.75
C ALA A 119 9.71 8.60 -9.02
N LEU A 120 11.00 8.54 -9.34
CA LEU A 120 12.02 9.45 -8.78
C LEU A 120 11.79 10.90 -9.19
N GLU A 121 11.41 11.17 -10.43
CA GLU A 121 11.08 12.53 -10.88
C GLU A 121 9.85 13.09 -10.16
N ILE A 122 8.80 12.27 -9.94
CA ILE A 122 7.64 12.68 -9.15
C ILE A 122 8.06 13.04 -7.72
N MET A 123 8.92 12.21 -7.11
CA MET A 123 9.46 12.50 -5.77
C MET A 123 10.23 13.81 -5.76
N ASP A 124 11.05 14.08 -6.77
CA ASP A 124 11.83 15.30 -6.86
C ASP A 124 10.95 16.55 -7.00
N VAL A 125 9.90 16.50 -7.81
CA VAL A 125 8.87 17.56 -7.89
C VAL A 125 8.28 17.83 -6.50
N ILE A 126 7.90 16.79 -5.76
CA ILE A 126 7.33 16.92 -4.41
C ILE A 126 8.34 17.56 -3.45
N LEU A 127 9.58 17.12 -3.49
CA LEU A 127 10.66 17.64 -2.64
C LEU A 127 10.96 19.12 -2.93
N ARG A 128 10.95 19.54 -4.21
CA ARG A 128 11.12 20.95 -4.60
C ARG A 128 10.00 21.83 -4.04
N ILE A 129 8.75 21.38 -4.16
CA ILE A 129 7.60 22.09 -3.57
C ILE A 129 7.74 22.17 -2.05
N HIS A 130 8.10 21.08 -1.40
CA HIS A 130 8.34 21.06 0.03
C HIS A 130 9.48 22.01 0.48
N SER A 131 10.48 22.20 -0.38
CA SER A 131 11.60 23.12 -0.17
C SER A 131 11.29 24.58 -0.52
N GLY A 132 10.05 24.89 -0.90
CA GLY A 132 9.58 26.25 -1.11
C GLY A 132 9.47 26.70 -2.59
N ALA A 133 9.71 25.80 -3.55
CA ALA A 133 9.42 26.11 -4.96
C ALA A 133 7.91 26.25 -5.20
N SER A 134 7.51 27.09 -6.17
CA SER A 134 6.11 27.13 -6.56
C SER A 134 5.68 25.79 -7.18
N SER A 135 4.47 25.34 -6.90
CA SER A 135 3.95 24.10 -7.49
C SER A 135 3.90 24.18 -9.03
N ALA A 136 3.64 25.34 -9.58
CA ALA A 136 3.62 25.57 -11.02
C ALA A 136 5.02 25.37 -11.65
N ASP A 137 6.05 25.97 -11.09
CA ASP A 137 7.42 25.84 -11.61
C ASP A 137 7.95 24.42 -11.45
N ALA A 138 7.78 23.81 -10.27
CA ALA A 138 8.24 22.45 -10.01
C ALA A 138 7.56 21.42 -10.94
N THR A 139 6.26 21.54 -11.18
CA THR A 139 5.54 20.66 -12.10
C THR A 139 5.89 20.91 -13.56
N ALA A 140 6.12 22.18 -13.96
CA ALA A 140 6.57 22.48 -15.33
C ALA A 140 7.94 21.86 -15.62
N GLU A 141 8.87 21.95 -14.69
CA GLU A 141 10.20 21.33 -14.80
C GLU A 141 10.11 19.80 -14.83
N GLY A 142 9.34 19.17 -13.92
CA GLY A 142 9.11 17.73 -13.93
C GLY A 142 8.51 17.24 -15.24
N ASN A 143 7.53 17.97 -15.79
CA ASN A 143 6.96 17.64 -17.10
C ASN A 143 7.96 17.77 -18.25
N ALA A 144 8.91 18.71 -18.18
CA ALA A 144 9.98 18.81 -19.15
C ALA A 144 10.94 17.63 -19.05
N ASN A 145 11.27 17.19 -17.84
CA ASN A 145 12.12 16.03 -17.59
C ASN A 145 11.48 14.73 -18.09
N PHE A 146 10.17 14.53 -17.85
CA PHE A 146 9.44 13.36 -18.37
C PHE A 146 9.48 13.24 -19.89
N LYS A 147 9.48 14.35 -20.63
CA LYS A 147 9.56 14.32 -22.09
C LYS A 147 10.93 13.89 -22.61
N ASN A 148 11.96 13.94 -21.78
CA ASN A 148 13.34 13.60 -22.12
C ASN A 148 13.75 12.20 -21.62
N MET A 149 12.85 11.47 -20.95
CA MET A 149 13.04 10.09 -20.45
C MET A 149 12.57 9.05 -21.47
#